data_c05141c06aa469c5e9889f11e7f7c42c
#
_entry.id   c05141c06aa469c5e9889f11e7f7c42c
#
_cell.length_a   1.000
_cell.length_b   1.000
_cell.length_c   1.000
_cell.angle_alpha   90.00
_cell.angle_beta   90.00
_cell.angle_gamma   90.00
#
_symmetry.space_group_name_H-M   'P 1'
#
loop_
_entity.id
_entity.type
_entity.pdbx_description
1 polymer ?
#
loop_
_entity_poly.entity_id
_entity_poly.type
_entity_poly.pdbx_seq_one_letter_code
_entity_poly.pdbx_strand_id
1 'polypeptide(L)'
;MLVCLIFKDLLLERAVGMSEVCVELVGKLVEEMLGLSKEELSPSDNLISLGLGSLDIMRIAGLLTKNGCNVTFSELVSNPCMASWVNFARERSARSSSNGSPLLGSANYSKGDPFPITSVQHAYMVGRRDGQELGGTACHAYMEFECGSLDAAKLERAVELLILRHPMLRARFSDDGTARIEDKVTWKGLTTYRVEGAGNPDSRIEGIRQELSHLRFDIEQDDLIDVRLTVVSPKRTIMISTSTFLQLMCLASKFS
;
A
#
# COMPACT_ATOMS: atom_id res chain seq x y z
N MET A 1 -13.65 46.89 -9.86
CA MET A 1 -14.00 46.02 -11.00
C MET A 1 -12.79 45.60 -11.85
N LEU A 2 -11.82 46.48 -12.08
CA LEU A 2 -10.60 46.18 -12.89
C LEU A 2 -9.65 45.16 -12.23
N VAL A 3 -9.46 45.25 -10.91
CA VAL A 3 -8.56 44.33 -10.14
C VAL A 3 -9.05 42.89 -10.15
N CYS A 4 -10.37 42.67 -10.19
CA CYS A 4 -10.98 41.32 -10.24
C CYS A 4 -10.78 40.64 -11.61
N LEU A 5 -10.71 41.43 -12.71
CA LEU A 5 -10.43 40.92 -14.06
C LEU A 5 -8.96 40.51 -14.21
N ILE A 6 -8.03 41.33 -13.72
CA ILE A 6 -6.59 41.05 -13.80
C ILE A 6 -6.25 39.78 -12.97
N PHE A 7 -6.85 39.61 -11.78
CA PHE A 7 -6.67 38.39 -10.98
C PHE A 7 -7.25 37.14 -11.64
N LYS A 8 -8.36 37.30 -12.40
CA LYS A 8 -8.98 36.20 -13.11
C LYS A 8 -8.15 35.72 -14.29
N ASP A 9 -7.56 36.65 -15.01
CA ASP A 9 -6.66 36.34 -16.14
C ASP A 9 -5.34 35.70 -15.68
N LEU A 10 -4.73 36.20 -14.59
CA LEU A 10 -3.52 35.61 -14.00
C LEU A 10 -3.76 34.19 -13.45
N LEU A 11 -4.96 33.94 -12.89
CA LEU A 11 -5.35 32.61 -12.42
C LEU A 11 -5.63 31.65 -13.59
N LEU A 12 -6.19 32.17 -14.69
CA LEU A 12 -6.44 31.38 -15.90
C LEU A 12 -5.13 30.99 -16.59
N GLU A 13 -4.18 31.91 -16.71
CA GLU A 13 -2.84 31.64 -17.30
C GLU A 13 -2.04 30.62 -16.44
N ARG A 14 -2.13 30.72 -15.12
CA ARG A 14 -1.52 29.71 -14.21
C ARG A 14 -2.18 28.34 -14.34
N ALA A 15 -3.50 28.27 -14.51
CA ALA A 15 -4.22 27.00 -14.66
C ALA A 15 -3.91 26.33 -16.01
N VAL A 16 -3.78 27.12 -17.09
CA VAL A 16 -3.40 26.63 -18.43
C VAL A 16 -1.97 26.11 -18.41
N GLY A 17 -1.01 26.84 -17.81
CA GLY A 17 0.37 26.41 -17.71
C GLY A 17 0.54 25.14 -16.88
N MET A 18 -0.24 24.99 -15.79
CA MET A 18 -0.20 23.78 -14.93
C MET A 18 -0.80 22.56 -15.63
N SER A 19 -1.81 22.75 -16.48
CA SER A 19 -2.40 21.69 -17.29
C SER A 19 -1.41 21.14 -18.32
N GLU A 20 -0.68 22.00 -19.01
CA GLU A 20 0.33 21.58 -20.00
C GLU A 20 1.50 20.84 -19.34
N VAL A 21 1.95 21.28 -18.17
CA VAL A 21 2.99 20.58 -17.39
C VAL A 21 2.55 19.18 -17.00
N CYS A 22 1.31 19.00 -16.55
CA CYS A 22 0.80 17.66 -16.20
C CYS A 22 0.66 16.75 -17.42
N VAL A 23 0.21 17.28 -18.56
CA VAL A 23 0.11 16.52 -19.82
C VAL A 23 1.50 16.08 -20.32
N GLU A 24 2.48 16.98 -20.29
CA GLU A 24 3.85 16.67 -20.68
C GLU A 24 4.49 15.64 -19.73
N LEU A 25 4.20 15.75 -18.43
CA LEU A 25 4.66 14.82 -17.42
C LEU A 25 4.12 13.41 -17.66
N VAL A 26 2.84 13.25 -17.97
CA VAL A 26 2.24 11.95 -18.31
C VAL A 26 2.98 11.31 -19.49
N GLY A 27 3.18 12.06 -20.56
CA GLY A 27 3.88 11.57 -21.75
C GLY A 27 5.28 11.07 -21.42
N LYS A 28 6.09 11.92 -20.81
CA LYS A 28 7.48 11.57 -20.42
C LYS A 28 7.58 10.36 -19.53
N LEU A 29 6.71 10.25 -18.51
CA LEU A 29 6.75 9.13 -17.59
C LEU A 29 6.37 7.81 -18.25
N VAL A 30 5.36 7.82 -19.12
CA VAL A 30 4.95 6.62 -19.87
C VAL A 30 6.06 6.18 -20.83
N GLU A 31 6.64 7.12 -21.59
CA GLU A 31 7.78 6.83 -22.48
C GLU A 31 8.98 6.25 -21.72
N GLU A 32 9.35 6.85 -20.58
CA GLU A 32 10.46 6.37 -19.74
C GLU A 32 10.22 4.97 -19.20
N MET A 33 9.00 4.67 -18.72
CA MET A 33 8.68 3.41 -18.08
C MET A 33 8.48 2.27 -19.08
N LEU A 34 7.94 2.56 -20.26
CA LEU A 34 7.76 1.56 -21.33
C LEU A 34 9.01 1.42 -22.20
N GLY A 35 9.92 2.38 -22.19
CA GLY A 35 11.06 2.45 -23.10
C GLY A 35 10.66 2.64 -24.57
N LEU A 36 9.49 3.24 -24.81
CA LEU A 36 8.91 3.51 -26.14
C LEU A 36 8.92 5.02 -26.42
N SER A 37 9.11 5.40 -27.67
CA SER A 37 8.97 6.79 -28.09
C SER A 37 7.51 7.18 -28.30
N LYS A 38 7.23 8.47 -28.33
CA LYS A 38 5.87 9.00 -28.52
C LYS A 38 5.25 8.57 -29.86
N GLU A 39 6.09 8.38 -30.88
CA GLU A 39 5.69 7.94 -32.22
C GLU A 39 5.27 6.48 -32.27
N GLU A 40 5.74 5.67 -31.32
CA GLU A 40 5.43 4.24 -31.18
C GLU A 40 4.18 3.98 -30.34
N LEU A 41 3.65 5.02 -29.66
CA LEU A 41 2.49 4.92 -28.78
C LEU A 41 1.25 5.51 -29.47
N SER A 42 0.23 4.69 -29.70
CA SER A 42 -1.08 5.20 -30.08
C SER A 42 -1.82 5.76 -28.86
N PRO A 43 -2.54 6.89 -28.98
CA PRO A 43 -3.34 7.46 -27.89
C PRO A 43 -4.37 6.49 -27.28
N SER A 44 -4.80 5.47 -28.02
CA SER A 44 -5.78 4.48 -27.63
C SER A 44 -5.19 3.17 -27.09
N ASP A 45 -3.87 3.01 -27.16
CA ASP A 45 -3.22 1.79 -26.70
C ASP A 45 -3.44 1.55 -25.23
N ASN A 46 -3.67 0.29 -24.86
CA ASN A 46 -3.76 -0.12 -23.47
C ASN A 46 -2.35 -0.22 -22.87
N LEU A 47 -1.97 0.77 -22.09
CA LEU A 47 -0.65 0.91 -21.49
C LEU A 47 -0.27 -0.27 -20.58
N ILE A 48 -1.26 -0.89 -19.91
CA ILE A 48 -1.05 -2.09 -19.09
C ILE A 48 -0.67 -3.27 -19.98
N SER A 49 -1.35 -3.43 -21.11
CA SER A 49 -1.03 -4.50 -22.09
C SER A 49 0.33 -4.29 -22.75
N LEU A 50 0.82 -3.04 -22.84
CA LEU A 50 2.17 -2.72 -23.30
C LEU A 50 3.26 -2.95 -22.26
N GLY A 51 2.88 -3.30 -21.01
CA GLY A 51 3.83 -3.66 -19.96
C GLY A 51 3.93 -2.68 -18.80
N LEU A 52 3.09 -1.63 -18.76
CA LEU A 52 3.10 -0.71 -17.63
C LEU A 52 2.58 -1.40 -16.37
N GLY A 53 3.44 -1.51 -15.36
CA GLY A 53 3.13 -2.18 -14.10
C GLY A 53 2.30 -1.34 -13.12
N SER A 54 1.68 -1.99 -12.16
CA SER A 54 0.89 -1.30 -11.11
C SER A 54 1.72 -0.29 -10.33
N LEU A 55 2.99 -0.57 -10.06
CA LEU A 55 3.91 0.34 -9.35
C LEU A 55 4.19 1.59 -10.18
N ASP A 56 4.32 1.45 -11.49
CA ASP A 56 4.54 2.58 -12.40
C ASP A 56 3.31 3.48 -12.44
N ILE A 57 2.11 2.90 -12.52
CA ILE A 57 0.85 3.65 -12.48
C ILE A 57 0.69 4.39 -11.14
N MET A 58 1.06 3.77 -10.01
CA MET A 58 1.06 4.45 -8.71
C MET A 58 2.03 5.62 -8.66
N ARG A 59 3.24 5.44 -9.22
CA ARG A 59 4.25 6.49 -9.30
C ARG A 59 3.75 7.65 -10.15
N ILE A 60 3.14 7.36 -11.29
CA ILE A 60 2.52 8.38 -12.17
C ILE A 60 1.43 9.14 -11.42
N ALA A 61 0.48 8.44 -10.77
CA ALA A 61 -0.57 9.07 -9.98
C ALA A 61 -0.02 10.00 -8.88
N GLY A 62 1.01 9.55 -8.16
CA GLY A 62 1.69 10.32 -7.12
C GLY A 62 2.37 11.58 -7.66
N LEU A 63 3.06 11.48 -8.81
CA LEU A 63 3.72 12.61 -9.44
C LEU A 63 2.72 13.62 -10.01
N LEU A 64 1.62 13.17 -10.61
CA LEU A 64 0.53 14.02 -11.06
C LEU A 64 -0.09 14.81 -9.90
N THR A 65 -0.34 14.14 -8.78
CA THR A 65 -0.88 14.76 -7.57
C THR A 65 0.08 15.81 -7.00
N LYS A 66 1.39 15.55 -6.95
CA LYS A 66 2.41 16.54 -6.53
C LYS A 66 2.42 17.78 -7.42
N ASN A 67 2.08 17.64 -8.69
CA ASN A 67 1.97 18.75 -9.67
C ASN A 67 0.56 19.34 -9.75
N GLY A 68 -0.30 19.11 -8.77
CA GLY A 68 -1.62 19.73 -8.67
C GLY A 68 -2.71 19.06 -9.51
N CYS A 69 -2.43 17.89 -10.10
CA CYS A 69 -3.40 17.11 -10.86
C CYS A 69 -3.90 15.91 -10.02
N ASN A 70 -5.04 16.06 -9.38
CA ASN A 70 -5.62 15.03 -8.52
C ASN A 70 -6.24 13.90 -9.35
N VAL A 71 -5.42 12.94 -9.76
CA VAL A 71 -5.82 11.70 -10.45
C VAL A 71 -5.47 10.52 -9.55
N THR A 72 -6.42 9.62 -9.35
CA THR A 72 -6.24 8.44 -8.51
C THR A 72 -5.70 7.25 -9.32
N PHE A 73 -5.02 6.34 -8.65
CA PHE A 73 -4.59 5.07 -9.22
C PHE A 73 -5.76 4.30 -9.88
N SER A 74 -6.91 4.25 -9.20
CA SER A 74 -8.09 3.53 -9.69
C SER A 74 -8.62 4.12 -11.01
N GLU A 75 -8.60 5.43 -11.17
CA GLU A 75 -9.02 6.09 -12.42
C GLU A 75 -8.07 5.76 -13.57
N LEU A 76 -6.77 5.76 -13.32
CA LEU A 76 -5.76 5.41 -14.32
C LEU A 76 -5.87 3.95 -14.77
N VAL A 77 -6.06 3.03 -13.82
CA VAL A 77 -6.22 1.59 -14.12
C VAL A 77 -7.53 1.30 -14.85
N SER A 78 -8.63 1.97 -14.48
CA SER A 78 -9.93 1.79 -15.14
C SER A 78 -9.95 2.30 -16.57
N ASN A 79 -9.06 3.21 -16.92
CA ASN A 79 -8.95 3.82 -18.26
C ASN A 79 -7.49 3.82 -18.71
N PRO A 80 -6.88 2.66 -18.97
CA PRO A 80 -5.44 2.52 -19.12
C PRO A 80 -4.94 2.91 -20.53
N CYS A 81 -5.31 4.10 -21.02
CA CYS A 81 -4.81 4.61 -22.29
C CYS A 81 -4.33 6.05 -22.17
N MET A 82 -3.37 6.42 -23.02
CA MET A 82 -2.74 7.74 -23.03
C MET A 82 -3.78 8.86 -23.18
N ALA A 83 -4.76 8.71 -24.08
CA ALA A 83 -5.79 9.72 -24.31
C ALA A 83 -6.60 10.04 -23.05
N SER A 84 -7.00 9.00 -22.29
CA SER A 84 -7.74 9.17 -21.04
C SER A 84 -6.90 9.85 -19.96
N TRP A 85 -5.63 9.46 -19.82
CA TRP A 85 -4.74 10.03 -18.82
C TRP A 85 -4.42 11.51 -19.09
N VAL A 86 -4.23 11.86 -20.37
CA VAL A 86 -4.06 13.26 -20.80
C VAL A 86 -5.34 14.06 -20.52
N ASN A 87 -6.52 13.50 -20.77
CA ASN A 87 -7.79 14.16 -20.48
C ASN A 87 -7.97 14.38 -18.97
N PHE A 88 -7.66 13.39 -18.12
CA PHE A 88 -7.67 13.56 -16.67
C PHE A 88 -6.71 14.69 -16.24
N ALA A 89 -5.51 14.74 -16.80
CA ALA A 89 -4.54 15.79 -16.50
C ALA A 89 -5.09 17.18 -16.85
N ARG A 90 -5.75 17.34 -17.99
CA ARG A 90 -6.36 18.60 -18.42
C ARG A 90 -7.53 19.02 -17.55
N GLU A 91 -8.49 18.13 -17.31
CA GLU A 91 -9.71 18.43 -16.55
C GLU A 91 -9.44 18.73 -15.08
N ARG A 92 -8.49 18.02 -14.48
CA ARG A 92 -8.22 18.12 -13.04
C ARG A 92 -7.31 19.28 -12.68
N SER A 93 -6.40 19.67 -13.57
CA SER A 93 -5.60 20.89 -13.38
C SER A 93 -6.46 22.17 -13.38
N ALA A 94 -7.54 22.17 -14.14
CA ALA A 94 -8.47 23.31 -14.20
C ALA A 94 -9.35 23.44 -12.95
N ARG A 95 -9.60 22.33 -12.22
CA ARG A 95 -10.46 22.28 -11.02
C ARG A 95 -9.71 22.54 -9.70
N SER A 96 -8.39 22.65 -9.73
CA SER A 96 -7.55 22.83 -8.53
C SER A 96 -7.76 24.15 -7.78
N SER A 97 -8.67 25.01 -8.27
CA SER A 97 -8.97 26.32 -7.66
C SER A 97 -10.12 26.31 -6.64
N SER A 98 -10.85 25.21 -6.46
CA SER A 98 -12.06 25.25 -5.63
C SER A 98 -12.31 24.13 -4.63
N ASN A 99 -11.61 23.02 -4.69
CA ASN A 99 -11.73 22.00 -3.61
C ASN A 99 -10.41 21.25 -3.50
N GLY A 100 -9.54 21.71 -2.60
CA GLY A 100 -8.38 20.96 -2.16
C GLY A 100 -8.84 19.66 -1.53
N SER A 101 -8.76 18.56 -2.28
CA SER A 101 -8.60 17.26 -1.64
C SER A 101 -7.34 17.34 -0.81
N PRO A 102 -7.32 16.99 0.46
CA PRO A 102 -6.13 17.16 1.27
C PRO A 102 -5.05 16.25 0.67
N LEU A 103 -4.11 16.87 -0.08
CA LEU A 103 -2.75 16.35 -0.08
C LEU A 103 -2.47 15.96 1.38
N LEU A 104 -1.72 14.93 1.62
CA LEU A 104 -1.10 14.58 2.90
C LEU A 104 -0.30 15.78 3.51
N GLY A 105 -0.93 16.95 3.54
CA GLY A 105 -0.57 18.08 4.35
C GLY A 105 -1.03 17.71 5.74
N SER A 106 -0.11 17.66 6.68
CA SER A 106 -0.25 17.56 8.13
C SER A 106 -1.68 17.84 8.63
N ALA A 107 -2.64 16.98 8.30
CA ALA A 107 -3.87 16.91 9.04
C ALA A 107 -3.41 16.49 10.44
N ASN A 108 -3.58 17.37 11.42
CA ASN A 108 -3.33 17.07 12.82
C ASN A 108 -4.39 16.04 13.25
N TYR A 109 -4.16 14.78 12.88
CA TYR A 109 -4.96 13.69 13.44
C TYR A 109 -4.56 13.56 14.90
N SER A 110 -5.55 13.68 15.77
CA SER A 110 -5.34 13.35 17.17
C SER A 110 -5.04 11.85 17.28
N LYS A 111 -4.33 11.49 18.33
CA LYS A 111 -4.01 10.08 18.57
C LYS A 111 -5.30 9.28 18.70
N GLY A 112 -5.46 8.23 17.89
CA GLY A 112 -6.67 7.39 17.85
C GLY A 112 -7.73 7.81 16.82
N ASP A 113 -7.64 9.01 16.22
CA ASP A 113 -8.57 9.42 15.18
C ASP A 113 -8.40 8.56 13.91
N PRO A 114 -9.50 8.23 13.22
CA PRO A 114 -9.44 7.57 11.92
C PRO A 114 -8.76 8.49 10.88
N PHE A 115 -7.96 7.91 10.01
CA PHE A 115 -7.31 8.60 8.91
C PHE A 115 -7.53 7.83 7.59
N PRO A 116 -7.56 8.51 6.43
CA PRO A 116 -7.74 7.85 5.15
C PRO A 116 -6.53 6.97 4.81
N ILE A 117 -6.80 5.79 4.26
CA ILE A 117 -5.77 4.90 3.76
C ILE A 117 -5.24 5.38 2.40
N THR A 118 -4.04 4.94 2.05
CA THR A 118 -3.45 5.24 0.74
C THR A 118 -4.19 4.49 -0.37
N SER A 119 -4.08 4.98 -1.61
CA SER A 119 -4.65 4.31 -2.79
C SER A 119 -4.16 2.87 -2.95
N VAL A 120 -2.91 2.60 -2.57
CA VAL A 120 -2.32 1.26 -2.59
C VAL A 120 -2.98 0.35 -1.57
N GLN A 121 -3.13 0.81 -0.35
CA GLN A 121 -3.84 0.07 0.70
C GLN A 121 -5.28 -0.21 0.30
N HIS A 122 -5.96 0.78 -0.30
CA HIS A 122 -7.30 0.59 -0.81
C HIS A 122 -7.38 -0.50 -1.89
N ALA A 123 -6.40 -0.54 -2.81
CA ALA A 123 -6.33 -1.61 -3.82
C ALA A 123 -6.19 -3.00 -3.19
N TYR A 124 -5.34 -3.15 -2.17
CA TYR A 124 -5.23 -4.41 -1.42
C TYR A 124 -6.50 -4.78 -0.65
N MET A 125 -7.21 -3.79 -0.11
CA MET A 125 -8.50 -4.02 0.55
C MET A 125 -9.56 -4.51 -0.44
N VAL A 126 -9.64 -3.91 -1.61
CA VAL A 126 -10.55 -4.35 -2.67
C VAL A 126 -10.20 -5.77 -3.15
N GLY A 127 -8.91 -6.04 -3.40
CA GLY A 127 -8.44 -7.34 -3.87
C GLY A 127 -8.69 -8.51 -2.91
N ARG A 128 -8.85 -8.24 -1.61
CA ARG A 128 -9.16 -9.29 -0.62
C ARG A 128 -10.64 -9.60 -0.46
N ARG A 129 -11.55 -8.81 -1.07
CA ARG A 129 -13.00 -9.05 -1.00
C ARG A 129 -13.36 -10.30 -1.78
N ASP A 130 -14.25 -11.11 -1.17
CA ASP A 130 -14.81 -12.28 -1.85
C ASP A 130 -15.80 -11.85 -2.95
N GLY A 131 -15.94 -12.68 -3.98
CA GLY A 131 -16.92 -12.44 -5.07
C GLY A 131 -16.38 -11.59 -6.23
N GLN A 132 -15.12 -11.24 -6.26
CA GLN A 132 -14.45 -10.67 -7.44
C GLN A 132 -13.77 -11.80 -8.25
N GLU A 133 -13.73 -11.67 -9.59
CA GLU A 133 -13.21 -12.70 -10.50
C GLU A 133 -11.74 -13.08 -10.22
N LEU A 134 -10.93 -12.13 -9.71
CA LEU A 134 -9.56 -12.34 -9.25
C LEU A 134 -9.36 -11.90 -7.80
N GLY A 135 -10.44 -11.86 -7.01
CA GLY A 135 -10.44 -11.43 -5.62
C GLY A 135 -10.31 -12.58 -4.62
N GLY A 136 -10.54 -12.27 -3.35
CA GLY A 136 -10.50 -13.25 -2.26
C GLY A 136 -9.09 -13.56 -1.75
N THR A 137 -8.04 -12.98 -2.36
CA THR A 137 -6.65 -13.18 -1.93
C THR A 137 -6.23 -12.09 -0.97
N ALA A 138 -5.99 -12.47 0.29
CA ALA A 138 -5.42 -11.58 1.29
C ALA A 138 -3.89 -11.58 1.20
N CYS A 139 -3.33 -10.61 0.46
CA CYS A 139 -1.87 -10.49 0.35
C CYS A 139 -1.23 -10.25 1.72
N HIS A 140 -0.29 -11.10 2.08
CA HIS A 140 0.52 -10.97 3.29
C HIS A 140 1.98 -11.37 3.01
N ALA A 141 2.89 -10.86 3.81
CA ALA A 141 4.27 -11.33 3.81
C ALA A 141 4.38 -12.57 4.68
N TYR A 142 5.03 -13.59 4.17
CA TYR A 142 5.42 -14.79 4.91
C TYR A 142 6.94 -14.88 4.87
N MET A 143 7.56 -14.96 6.03
CA MET A 143 9.01 -15.06 6.17
C MET A 143 9.33 -16.20 7.12
N GLU A 144 10.20 -17.10 6.71
CA GLU A 144 10.70 -18.22 7.51
C GLU A 144 12.19 -18.07 7.73
N PHE A 145 12.60 -18.20 8.98
CA PHE A 145 14.00 -18.14 9.39
C PHE A 145 14.35 -19.41 10.18
N GLU A 146 15.39 -20.11 9.72
CA GLU A 146 15.96 -21.19 10.51
C GLU A 146 17.12 -20.66 11.35
N CYS A 147 17.09 -20.90 12.63
CA CYS A 147 18.11 -20.46 13.59
C CYS A 147 18.44 -21.58 14.58
N GLY A 148 19.53 -21.42 15.31
CA GLY A 148 19.92 -22.31 16.40
C GLY A 148 18.97 -22.23 17.58
N SER A 149 19.50 -22.28 18.79
CA SER A 149 18.69 -22.04 19.99
C SER A 149 18.25 -20.58 20.03
N LEU A 150 16.96 -20.35 20.21
CA LEU A 150 16.36 -19.02 20.32
C LEU A 150 15.65 -18.87 21.67
N ASP A 151 15.93 -17.77 22.36
CA ASP A 151 15.25 -17.42 23.61
C ASP A 151 13.88 -16.81 23.26
N ALA A 152 12.82 -17.59 23.46
CA ALA A 152 11.46 -17.18 23.13
C ALA A 152 11.03 -15.92 23.90
N ALA A 153 11.40 -15.79 25.18
CA ALA A 153 11.02 -14.64 25.99
C ALA A 153 11.70 -13.34 25.51
N LYS A 154 12.96 -13.43 25.08
CA LYS A 154 13.65 -12.27 24.50
C LYS A 154 13.07 -11.89 23.15
N LEU A 155 12.72 -12.86 22.31
CA LEU A 155 12.07 -12.59 21.03
C LEU A 155 10.71 -11.94 21.25
N GLU A 156 9.88 -12.48 22.13
CA GLU A 156 8.57 -11.92 22.46
C GLU A 156 8.69 -10.48 22.90
N ARG A 157 9.61 -10.19 23.80
CA ARG A 157 9.88 -8.81 24.24
C ARG A 157 10.35 -7.90 23.10
N ALA A 158 11.19 -8.41 22.19
CA ALA A 158 11.66 -7.66 21.04
C ALA A 158 10.51 -7.30 20.07
N VAL A 159 9.60 -8.26 19.82
CA VAL A 159 8.41 -8.03 18.98
C VAL A 159 7.46 -7.01 19.63
N GLU A 160 7.20 -7.10 20.93
CA GLU A 160 6.42 -6.11 21.67
C GLU A 160 7.00 -4.70 21.53
N LEU A 161 8.32 -4.55 21.70
CA LEU A 161 9.00 -3.27 21.55
C LEU A 161 8.92 -2.75 20.12
N LEU A 162 9.00 -3.63 19.13
CA LEU A 162 8.82 -3.29 17.72
C LEU A 162 7.41 -2.75 17.46
N ILE A 163 6.38 -3.42 17.96
CA ILE A 163 4.98 -3.01 17.84
C ILE A 163 4.74 -1.66 18.54
N LEU A 164 5.32 -1.46 19.73
CA LEU A 164 5.24 -0.18 20.44
C LEU A 164 5.89 0.95 19.66
N ARG A 165 7.07 0.71 19.08
CA ARG A 165 7.85 1.70 18.33
C ARG A 165 7.18 2.11 17.01
N HIS A 166 6.49 1.17 16.35
CA HIS A 166 5.91 1.38 15.02
C HIS A 166 4.38 1.40 15.09
N PRO A 167 3.74 2.58 15.15
CA PRO A 167 2.29 2.71 15.30
C PRO A 167 1.49 1.92 14.27
N MET A 168 1.97 1.85 13.02
CA MET A 168 1.29 1.09 11.96
C MET A 168 1.17 -0.41 12.24
N LEU A 169 2.01 -0.98 13.10
CA LEU A 169 1.85 -2.36 13.56
C LEU A 169 0.64 -2.56 14.50
N ARG A 170 0.00 -1.47 14.93
CA ARG A 170 -1.24 -1.44 15.70
C ARG A 170 -2.41 -0.86 14.90
N ALA A 171 -2.25 -0.73 13.59
CA ALA A 171 -3.33 -0.21 12.75
C ALA A 171 -4.48 -1.21 12.64
N ARG A 172 -5.70 -0.70 12.59
CA ARG A 172 -6.92 -1.41 12.21
C ARG A 172 -7.50 -0.73 10.99
N PHE A 173 -7.94 -1.52 10.02
CA PHE A 173 -8.46 -1.02 8.76
C PHE A 173 -9.93 -1.30 8.66
N SER A 174 -10.73 -0.30 8.29
CA SER A 174 -12.18 -0.40 8.14
C SER A 174 -12.56 -0.43 6.66
N ASP A 175 -13.66 -1.10 6.36
CA ASP A 175 -14.16 -1.27 4.97
C ASP A 175 -14.57 0.07 4.30
N ASP A 176 -14.73 1.13 5.09
CA ASP A 176 -15.01 2.49 4.61
C ASP A 176 -13.79 3.23 4.02
N GLY A 177 -12.61 2.57 4.00
CA GLY A 177 -11.39 3.16 3.48
C GLY A 177 -10.63 4.02 4.49
N THR A 178 -10.88 3.81 5.77
CA THR A 178 -10.13 4.46 6.87
C THR A 178 -9.29 3.45 7.65
N ALA A 179 -8.31 3.96 8.38
CA ALA A 179 -7.56 3.20 9.36
C ALA A 179 -7.42 4.01 10.65
N ARG A 180 -7.27 3.33 11.78
CA ARG A 180 -6.96 3.93 13.08
C ARG A 180 -5.80 3.21 13.74
N ILE A 181 -5.05 3.92 14.57
CA ILE A 181 -3.97 3.33 15.37
C ILE A 181 -4.49 3.03 16.76
N GLU A 182 -4.42 1.79 17.18
CA GLU A 182 -4.76 1.39 18.55
C GLU A 182 -3.70 1.93 19.53
N ASP A 183 -4.17 2.44 20.66
CA ASP A 183 -3.28 3.00 21.70
C ASP A 183 -2.49 1.93 22.41
N LYS A 184 -3.09 0.76 22.61
CA LYS A 184 -2.50 -0.35 23.33
C LYS A 184 -1.98 -1.40 22.35
N VAL A 185 -0.92 -2.10 22.77
CA VAL A 185 -0.50 -3.34 22.13
C VAL A 185 -1.51 -4.42 22.54
N THR A 186 -2.18 -4.99 21.55
CA THR A 186 -3.16 -6.07 21.72
C THR A 186 -2.60 -7.43 21.31
N TRP A 187 -1.36 -7.44 20.84
CA TRP A 187 -0.68 -8.64 20.37
C TRP A 187 -0.67 -9.75 21.43
N LYS A 188 -1.15 -10.93 21.02
CA LYS A 188 -1.39 -12.07 21.93
C LYS A 188 -0.12 -12.80 22.37
N GLY A 189 1.05 -12.32 21.94
CA GLY A 189 2.33 -12.94 22.27
C GLY A 189 2.77 -13.99 21.24
N LEU A 190 3.87 -14.65 21.55
CA LEU A 190 4.55 -15.60 20.69
C LEU A 190 3.95 -17.00 20.82
N THR A 191 3.45 -17.55 19.70
CA THR A 191 3.01 -18.96 19.68
C THR A 191 4.21 -19.88 19.48
N THR A 192 4.41 -20.83 20.37
CA THR A 192 5.53 -21.78 20.30
C THR A 192 5.04 -23.21 20.14
N TYR A 193 5.48 -23.87 19.08
CA TYR A 193 5.28 -25.30 18.83
C TYR A 193 6.54 -26.08 19.20
N ARG A 194 6.37 -27.26 19.80
CA ARG A 194 7.46 -28.22 20.03
C ARG A 194 7.16 -29.49 19.22
N VAL A 195 8.03 -29.81 18.28
CA VAL A 195 7.88 -31.00 17.44
C VAL A 195 8.90 -32.10 17.79
N GLU A 196 9.73 -31.85 18.81
CA GLU A 196 10.68 -32.79 19.33
C GLU A 196 9.94 -34.02 19.92
N GLY A 197 10.34 -35.23 19.49
CA GLY A 197 9.70 -36.47 19.94
C GLY A 197 8.34 -36.82 19.36
N ALA A 198 7.81 -36.02 18.47
CA ALA A 198 6.52 -36.27 17.80
C ALA A 198 6.74 -36.90 16.41
N GLY A 199 6.54 -38.21 16.29
CA GLY A 199 6.47 -39.00 15.06
C GLY A 199 7.36 -38.53 13.89
N ASN A 200 6.77 -37.87 12.90
CA ASN A 200 7.50 -37.26 11.79
C ASN A 200 7.52 -35.72 11.96
N PRO A 201 8.65 -35.13 12.42
CA PRO A 201 8.76 -33.66 12.59
C PRO A 201 8.52 -32.87 11.31
N ASP A 202 8.97 -33.39 10.15
CA ASP A 202 8.87 -32.66 8.87
C ASP A 202 7.41 -32.52 8.42
N SER A 203 6.60 -33.56 8.61
CA SER A 203 5.17 -33.51 8.31
C SER A 203 4.44 -32.45 9.16
N ARG A 204 4.81 -32.30 10.42
CA ARG A 204 4.22 -31.32 11.32
C ARG A 204 4.66 -29.90 10.98
N ILE A 205 5.93 -29.71 10.61
CA ILE A 205 6.47 -28.44 10.13
C ILE A 205 5.73 -28.02 8.86
N GLU A 206 5.54 -28.96 7.92
CA GLU A 206 4.82 -28.69 6.68
C GLU A 206 3.36 -28.29 6.93
N GLY A 207 2.68 -28.93 7.87
CA GLY A 207 1.33 -28.51 8.30
C GLY A 207 1.29 -27.08 8.82
N ILE A 208 2.28 -26.66 9.62
CA ILE A 208 2.38 -25.28 10.12
C ILE A 208 2.65 -24.30 8.97
N ARG A 209 3.50 -24.66 8.01
CA ARG A 209 3.77 -23.86 6.81
C ARG A 209 2.51 -23.63 5.99
N GLN A 210 1.76 -24.68 5.73
CA GLN A 210 0.51 -24.61 4.98
C GLN A 210 -0.53 -23.73 5.67
N GLU A 211 -0.67 -23.84 6.98
CA GLU A 211 -1.56 -22.98 7.77
C GLU A 211 -1.16 -21.49 7.64
N LEU A 212 0.12 -21.19 7.84
CA LEU A 212 0.59 -19.81 7.94
C LEU A 212 0.78 -19.14 6.57
N SER A 213 1.10 -19.91 5.54
CA SER A 213 1.21 -19.37 4.16
C SER A 213 -0.15 -18.99 3.55
N HIS A 214 -1.25 -19.43 4.15
CA HIS A 214 -2.61 -19.11 3.73
C HIS A 214 -3.38 -18.30 4.79
N LEU A 215 -2.67 -17.73 5.76
CA LEU A 215 -3.28 -16.98 6.86
C LEU A 215 -3.98 -15.72 6.33
N ARG A 216 -5.27 -15.57 6.67
CA ARG A 216 -6.06 -14.39 6.35
C ARG A 216 -6.40 -13.65 7.63
N PHE A 217 -5.75 -12.52 7.85
CA PHE A 217 -6.04 -11.66 8.99
C PHE A 217 -7.41 -11.00 8.88
N ASP A 218 -8.15 -10.90 9.97
CA ASP A 218 -9.25 -9.95 10.10
C ASP A 218 -8.65 -8.55 10.34
N ILE A 219 -8.76 -7.68 9.32
CA ILE A 219 -8.10 -6.36 9.35
C ILE A 219 -8.72 -5.37 10.31
N GLU A 220 -9.94 -5.63 10.78
CA GLU A 220 -10.64 -4.79 11.75
C GLU A 220 -10.38 -5.20 13.19
N GLN A 221 -10.17 -6.50 13.44
CA GLN A 221 -10.13 -7.07 14.79
C GLN A 221 -8.76 -7.65 15.17
N ASP A 222 -8.06 -8.27 14.21
CA ASP A 222 -6.82 -8.97 14.50
C ASP A 222 -5.61 -8.03 14.58
N ASP A 223 -4.60 -8.47 15.32
CA ASP A 223 -3.26 -7.97 15.15
C ASP A 223 -2.72 -8.40 13.80
N LEU A 224 -2.22 -7.46 13.03
CA LEU A 224 -1.85 -7.67 11.63
C LEU A 224 -0.42 -8.23 11.46
N ILE A 225 0.17 -8.68 12.56
CA ILE A 225 1.44 -9.39 12.62
C ILE A 225 1.27 -10.64 13.48
N ASP A 226 1.76 -11.78 13.01
CA ASP A 226 1.83 -13.02 13.76
C ASP A 226 3.28 -13.54 13.72
N VAL A 227 3.80 -13.98 14.86
CA VAL A 227 5.13 -14.55 14.98
C VAL A 227 5.03 -15.86 15.71
N ARG A 228 5.53 -16.93 15.09
CA ARG A 228 5.48 -18.28 15.65
C ARG A 228 6.85 -18.93 15.66
N LEU A 229 7.11 -19.70 16.69
CA LEU A 229 8.31 -20.51 16.82
C LEU A 229 7.99 -21.99 16.74
N THR A 230 8.77 -22.74 15.99
CA THR A 230 8.75 -24.19 15.97
C THR A 230 10.10 -24.71 16.44
N VAL A 231 10.16 -25.23 17.65
CA VAL A 231 11.35 -25.85 18.23
C VAL A 231 11.44 -27.28 17.73
N VAL A 232 12.40 -27.53 16.85
CA VAL A 232 12.63 -28.84 16.21
C VAL A 232 13.59 -29.67 17.04
N SER A 233 14.64 -29.03 17.57
CA SER A 233 15.62 -29.63 18.48
C SER A 233 16.29 -28.53 19.31
N PRO A 234 17.12 -28.87 20.33
CA PRO A 234 17.84 -27.87 21.11
C PRO A 234 18.74 -26.93 20.30
N LYS A 235 19.08 -27.33 19.05
CA LYS A 235 19.98 -26.57 18.14
C LYS A 235 19.29 -26.12 16.85
N ARG A 236 17.97 -26.35 16.73
CA ARG A 236 17.23 -26.02 15.50
C ARG A 236 15.85 -25.47 15.87
N THR A 237 15.63 -24.23 15.55
CA THR A 237 14.34 -23.53 15.72
C THR A 237 13.96 -22.85 14.40
N ILE A 238 12.71 -22.98 14.01
CA ILE A 238 12.14 -22.28 12.86
C ILE A 238 11.27 -21.15 13.39
N MET A 239 11.57 -19.92 13.02
CA MET A 239 10.76 -18.75 13.29
C MET A 239 10.00 -18.37 12.01
N ILE A 240 8.68 -18.27 12.10
CA ILE A 240 7.83 -17.80 11.01
C ILE A 240 7.20 -16.49 11.43
N SER A 241 7.34 -15.48 10.58
CA SER A 241 6.67 -14.19 10.76
C SER A 241 5.75 -13.94 9.58
N THR A 242 4.50 -13.64 9.87
CA THR A 242 3.50 -13.25 8.87
C THR A 242 2.96 -11.86 9.20
N SER A 243 2.74 -11.05 8.18
CA SER A 243 2.12 -9.73 8.34
C SER A 243 1.39 -9.31 7.07
N THR A 244 0.30 -8.57 7.22
CA THR A 244 -0.45 -8.08 6.04
C THR A 244 0.31 -7.00 5.28
N PHE A 245 0.20 -6.98 3.96
CA PHE A 245 0.76 -5.92 3.12
C PHE A 245 0.15 -4.54 3.37
N LEU A 246 -1.08 -4.46 3.88
CA LEU A 246 -1.71 -3.21 4.28
C LEU A 246 -0.85 -2.41 5.27
N GLN A 247 -0.17 -3.11 6.15
CA GLN A 247 0.70 -2.56 7.19
C GLN A 247 2.08 -2.17 6.65
N LEU A 248 2.67 -3.06 5.83
CA LEU A 248 4.04 -2.92 5.34
C LEU A 248 4.21 -1.73 4.39
N MET A 249 3.18 -1.40 3.61
CA MET A 249 3.21 -0.26 2.67
C MET A 249 3.42 1.09 3.35
N CYS A 250 3.01 1.26 4.60
CA CYS A 250 3.27 2.50 5.35
C CYS A 250 4.68 2.59 5.93
N LEU A 251 5.34 1.45 6.14
CA LEU A 251 6.75 1.45 6.58
C LEU A 251 7.67 1.89 5.44
N ALA A 252 7.34 1.53 4.20
CA ALA A 252 8.12 1.89 3.01
C ALA A 252 8.05 3.39 2.69
N SER A 253 6.95 4.08 2.97
CA SER A 253 6.77 5.50 2.66
C SER A 253 7.61 6.47 3.53
N LYS A 254 8.25 5.98 4.58
CA LYS A 254 9.17 6.78 5.43
C LYS A 254 10.62 6.76 4.96
N PHE A 255 10.95 5.97 3.95
CA PHE A 255 12.31 5.84 3.39
C PHE A 255 12.43 6.42 1.97
N SER A 256 11.45 7.21 1.53
CA SER A 256 11.46 7.91 0.24
C SER A 256 11.66 9.40 0.44
#